data_23d9bc160cfa7c0c644cc73ad9726520
#
_entry.id   23d9bc160cfa7c0c644cc73ad9726520
#
_cell.length_a   1.000
_cell.length_b   1.000
_cell.length_c   1.000
_cell.angle_alpha   90.00
_cell.angle_beta   90.00
_cell.angle_gamma   90.00
#
_symmetry.space_group_name_H-M   'P 1'
#
loop_
_entity.id
_entity.type
_entity.pdbx_description
1 polymer ?
#
loop_
_entity_poly.entity_id
_entity_poly.type
_entity_poly.pdbx_seq_one_letter_code
_entity_poly.pdbx_strand_id
1 'polypeptide(L)'
;MGRAFEFRKERKFKRWGHMARVFTKIGKEITIAVKQGGPDVTGNPRLRALIQTARSENMPKDNIERAIKRATDKDQADYKEVVFEGYGPHGIAVLVEAATDNNNRTVANVRSYFTKSGGSLGTSGSVDYMFDRKCMFRMKSANPYDLEELELELIDYGVEEIFEEENDNEEMEIVLYGEFTAFNTIQKWIEENGYELVAAEFTRLPNVDLKVLEGDAKADVEKLIERIEEDDDVQNVYTTMQP
;
A
#
# COMPACT_ATOMS: atom_id res chain seq x y z
N MET A 1 -15.12 10.91 -11.42
CA MET A 1 -13.92 10.13 -11.04
C MET A 1 -13.80 10.19 -9.52
N GLY A 2 -13.65 9.04 -8.87
CA GLY A 2 -13.61 8.96 -7.42
C GLY A 2 -12.31 9.52 -6.82
N ARG A 3 -12.33 9.85 -5.51
CA ARG A 3 -11.16 10.37 -4.78
C ARG A 3 -9.92 9.46 -4.89
N ALA A 4 -10.13 8.14 -4.89
CA ALA A 4 -9.06 7.15 -4.99
C ALA A 4 -8.34 7.21 -6.35
N PHE A 5 -9.05 7.45 -7.44
CA PHE A 5 -8.48 7.56 -8.78
C PHE A 5 -7.50 8.74 -8.90
N GLU A 6 -7.89 9.93 -8.42
CA GLU A 6 -7.01 11.12 -8.48
C GLU A 6 -5.74 10.92 -7.64
N PHE A 7 -5.88 10.30 -6.45
CA PHE A 7 -4.76 10.05 -5.55
C PHE A 7 -3.71 9.09 -6.12
N ARG A 8 -4.10 8.16 -6.99
CA ARG A 8 -3.18 7.17 -7.59
C ARG A 8 -2.43 7.67 -8.81
N LYS A 9 -3.03 8.56 -9.61
CA LYS A 9 -2.50 8.95 -10.92
C LYS A 9 -1.06 9.47 -10.87
N GLU A 10 -0.70 10.26 -9.87
CA GLU A 10 0.67 10.78 -9.71
C GLU A 10 1.66 9.80 -9.06
N ARG A 11 1.20 8.89 -8.20
CA ARG A 11 2.05 7.85 -7.62
C ARG A 11 2.65 6.92 -8.68
N LYS A 12 1.93 6.69 -9.77
CA LYS A 12 2.35 5.82 -10.88
C LYS A 12 3.66 6.29 -11.54
N PHE A 13 3.87 7.59 -11.68
CA PHE A 13 5.05 8.15 -12.36
C PHE A 13 6.35 8.08 -11.53
N LYS A 14 6.28 8.00 -10.21
CA LYS A 14 7.47 7.95 -9.32
C LYS A 14 8.07 6.54 -9.10
N ARG A 15 7.39 5.49 -9.56
CA ARG A 15 7.76 4.09 -9.28
C ARG A 15 9.00 3.56 -10.00
N TRP A 16 9.46 4.18 -11.06
CA TRP A 16 10.47 3.61 -11.99
C TRP A 16 11.92 3.55 -11.49
N GLY A 17 12.25 4.17 -10.37
CA GLY A 17 13.62 4.20 -9.84
C GLY A 17 13.97 3.14 -8.78
N HIS A 18 13.05 2.24 -8.35
CA HIS A 18 13.18 1.58 -7.04
C HIS A 18 12.90 0.07 -6.98
N MET A 19 13.05 -0.70 -8.06
CA MET A 19 12.74 -2.15 -8.07
C MET A 19 13.38 -2.95 -6.91
N ALA A 20 14.63 -2.64 -6.54
CA ALA A 20 15.29 -3.33 -5.43
C ALA A 20 14.62 -3.05 -4.07
N ARG A 21 14.12 -1.82 -3.86
CA ARG A 21 13.39 -1.43 -2.65
C ARG A 21 12.01 -2.06 -2.62
N VAL A 22 11.30 -2.10 -3.74
CA VAL A 22 10.00 -2.78 -3.87
C VAL A 22 10.13 -4.24 -3.45
N PHE A 23 11.15 -4.95 -3.91
CA PHE A 23 11.37 -6.34 -3.51
C PHE A 23 11.69 -6.49 -2.02
N THR A 24 12.42 -5.54 -1.43
CA THR A 24 12.70 -5.54 0.00
C THR A 24 11.41 -5.33 0.81
N LYS A 25 10.57 -4.37 0.41
CA LYS A 25 9.28 -4.08 1.04
C LYS A 25 8.34 -5.29 0.97
N ILE A 26 8.12 -5.84 -0.22
CA ILE A 26 7.29 -7.04 -0.42
C ILE A 26 7.85 -8.23 0.40
N GLY A 27 9.17 -8.41 0.43
CA GLY A 27 9.80 -9.47 1.21
C GLY A 27 9.54 -9.36 2.72
N LYS A 28 9.51 -8.15 3.27
CA LYS A 28 9.13 -7.91 4.67
C LYS A 28 7.66 -8.22 4.92
N GLU A 29 6.76 -7.78 4.04
CA GLU A 29 5.33 -8.08 4.14
C GLU A 29 5.04 -9.58 4.04
N ILE A 30 5.70 -10.30 3.12
CA ILE A 30 5.62 -11.76 3.04
C ILE A 30 6.06 -12.38 4.37
N THR A 31 7.15 -11.91 4.97
CA THR A 31 7.63 -12.41 6.26
C THR A 31 6.59 -12.19 7.37
N ILE A 32 5.97 -11.02 7.42
CA ILE A 32 4.92 -10.70 8.39
C ILE A 32 3.69 -11.61 8.16
N ALA A 33 3.22 -11.73 6.91
CA ALA A 33 2.07 -12.55 6.56
C ALA A 33 2.27 -14.03 6.93
N VAL A 34 3.47 -14.59 6.66
CA VAL A 34 3.81 -15.96 7.04
C VAL A 34 3.83 -16.16 8.55
N LYS A 35 4.36 -15.20 9.31
CA LYS A 35 4.39 -15.30 10.78
C LYS A 35 2.99 -15.19 11.39
N GLN A 36 2.10 -14.44 10.80
CA GLN A 36 0.72 -14.27 11.28
C GLN A 36 -0.20 -15.43 10.87
N GLY A 37 -0.11 -15.91 9.63
CA GLY A 37 -1.06 -16.88 9.04
C GLY A 37 -0.45 -18.21 8.61
N GLY A 38 0.87 -18.40 8.82
CA GLY A 38 1.59 -19.60 8.38
C GLY A 38 2.07 -19.54 6.92
N PRO A 39 2.97 -20.49 6.54
CA PRO A 39 3.58 -20.52 5.21
C PRO A 39 2.71 -21.18 4.14
N ASP A 40 1.57 -21.76 4.50
CA ASP A 40 0.67 -22.38 3.54
C ASP A 40 -0.11 -21.31 2.77
N VAL A 41 0.18 -21.22 1.47
CA VAL A 41 -0.45 -20.27 0.56
C VAL A 41 -1.97 -20.47 0.46
N THR A 42 -2.43 -21.72 0.58
CA THR A 42 -3.87 -22.05 0.50
C THR A 42 -4.62 -21.52 1.73
N GLY A 43 -4.03 -21.66 2.91
CA GLY A 43 -4.61 -21.24 4.18
C GLY A 43 -4.36 -19.77 4.54
N ASN A 44 -3.52 -19.05 3.79
CA ASN A 44 -3.13 -17.67 4.10
C ASN A 44 -3.48 -16.72 2.94
N PRO A 45 -4.67 -16.09 2.95
CA PRO A 45 -5.11 -15.17 1.89
C PRO A 45 -4.15 -13.98 1.68
N ARG A 46 -3.66 -13.37 2.79
CA ARG A 46 -2.70 -12.26 2.72
C ARG A 46 -1.40 -12.67 2.01
N LEU A 47 -0.86 -13.84 2.34
CA LEU A 47 0.33 -14.36 1.67
C LEU A 47 0.07 -14.61 0.19
N ARG A 48 -1.10 -15.16 -0.15
CA ARG A 48 -1.49 -15.43 -1.54
C ARG A 48 -1.55 -14.15 -2.36
N ALA A 49 -2.18 -13.10 -1.81
CA ALA A 49 -2.25 -11.78 -2.43
C ALA A 49 -0.84 -11.17 -2.63
N LEU A 50 0.01 -11.21 -1.60
CA LEU A 50 1.38 -10.69 -1.67
C LEU A 50 2.25 -11.44 -2.69
N ILE A 51 2.03 -12.73 -2.89
CA ILE A 51 2.71 -13.50 -3.95
C ILE A 51 2.26 -13.01 -5.34
N GLN A 52 0.98 -12.71 -5.53
CA GLN A 52 0.51 -12.16 -6.80
C GLN A 52 1.07 -10.74 -7.04
N THR A 53 1.02 -9.87 -6.04
CA THR A 53 1.66 -8.54 -6.10
C THR A 53 3.16 -8.65 -6.39
N ALA A 54 3.88 -9.60 -5.78
CA ALA A 54 5.29 -9.83 -6.07
C ALA A 54 5.54 -10.24 -7.53
N ARG A 55 4.66 -11.06 -8.10
CA ARG A 55 4.74 -11.48 -9.50
C ARG A 55 4.45 -10.34 -10.46
N SER A 56 3.43 -9.52 -10.18
CA SER A 56 3.10 -8.34 -11.00
C SER A 56 4.22 -7.30 -11.00
N GLU A 57 4.99 -7.22 -9.90
CA GLU A 57 6.18 -6.38 -9.79
C GLU A 57 7.46 -7.07 -10.35
N ASN A 58 7.32 -8.21 -11.03
CA ASN A 58 8.44 -9.00 -11.60
C ASN A 58 9.47 -9.48 -10.57
N MET A 59 9.06 -9.72 -9.33
CA MET A 59 9.95 -10.29 -8.31
C MET A 59 10.31 -11.75 -8.66
N PRO A 60 11.61 -12.10 -8.71
CA PRO A 60 12.01 -13.48 -9.00
C PRO A 60 11.43 -14.48 -8.01
N LYS A 61 10.97 -15.63 -8.51
CA LYS A 61 10.37 -16.70 -7.70
C LYS A 61 11.28 -17.11 -6.52
N ASP A 62 12.58 -17.21 -6.74
CA ASP A 62 13.56 -17.55 -5.70
C ASP A 62 13.59 -16.53 -4.54
N ASN A 63 13.27 -15.26 -4.82
CA ASN A 63 13.21 -14.23 -3.79
C ASN A 63 11.94 -14.39 -2.94
N ILE A 64 10.81 -14.72 -3.56
CA ILE A 64 9.55 -15.01 -2.88
C ILE A 64 9.73 -16.24 -1.97
N GLU A 65 10.25 -17.35 -2.51
CA GLU A 65 10.49 -18.57 -1.75
C GLU A 65 11.47 -18.36 -0.60
N ARG A 66 12.53 -17.57 -0.82
CA ARG A 66 13.46 -17.18 0.26
C ARG A 66 12.80 -16.37 1.36
N ALA A 67 11.91 -15.42 1.02
CA ALA A 67 11.18 -14.64 2.02
C ALA A 67 10.28 -15.53 2.88
N ILE A 68 9.53 -16.45 2.25
CA ILE A 68 8.68 -17.44 2.95
C ILE A 68 9.53 -18.34 3.86
N LYS A 69 10.65 -18.89 3.34
CA LYS A 69 11.54 -19.76 4.09
C LYS A 69 12.16 -19.04 5.28
N ARG A 70 12.66 -17.81 5.08
CA ARG A 70 13.21 -17.00 6.17
C ARG A 70 12.20 -16.76 7.29
N ALA A 71 10.93 -16.51 6.93
CA ALA A 71 9.87 -16.27 7.92
C ALA A 71 9.60 -17.49 8.82
N THR A 72 9.90 -18.71 8.36
CA THR A 72 9.75 -19.94 9.14
C THR A 72 10.95 -20.24 10.03
N ASP A 73 12.06 -19.52 9.86
CA ASP A 73 13.27 -19.71 10.65
C ASP A 73 13.13 -19.00 12.01
N LYS A 74 13.45 -19.74 13.10
CA LYS A 74 13.26 -19.25 14.48
C LYS A 74 14.25 -18.17 14.90
N ASP A 75 15.40 -18.10 14.22
CA ASP A 75 16.48 -17.17 14.56
C ASP A 75 16.37 -15.83 13.82
N GLN A 76 15.34 -15.64 13.02
CA GLN A 76 15.16 -14.42 12.24
C GLN A 76 14.42 -13.34 13.05
N ALA A 77 14.94 -12.10 12.97
CA ALA A 77 14.31 -10.95 13.57
C ALA A 77 12.84 -10.79 13.13
N ASP A 78 11.97 -10.51 14.11
CA ASP A 78 10.56 -10.26 13.83
C ASP A 78 10.37 -8.82 13.37
N TYR A 79 9.86 -8.67 12.15
CA TYR A 79 9.36 -7.37 11.72
C TYR A 79 8.07 -7.02 12.45
N LYS A 80 8.00 -5.77 12.91
CA LYS A 80 6.79 -5.19 13.50
C LYS A 80 6.26 -4.11 12.58
N GLU A 81 4.94 -4.15 12.34
CA GLU A 81 4.24 -3.07 11.66
C GLU A 81 4.08 -1.92 12.66
N VAL A 82 4.53 -0.73 12.26
CA VAL A 82 4.49 0.48 13.09
C VAL A 82 3.99 1.63 12.24
N VAL A 83 3.15 2.47 12.83
CA VAL A 83 2.63 3.69 12.18
C VAL A 83 3.26 4.89 12.85
N PHE A 84 3.82 5.78 12.04
CA PHE A 84 4.31 7.09 12.47
C PHE A 84 3.43 8.17 11.89
N GLU A 85 3.17 9.18 12.68
CA GLU A 85 2.23 10.25 12.38
C GLU A 85 2.87 11.60 12.59
N GLY A 86 2.63 12.55 11.71
CA GLY A 86 3.19 13.87 11.86
C GLY A 86 2.66 14.88 10.85
N TYR A 87 3.17 16.08 10.98
CA TYR A 87 2.89 17.17 10.06
C TYR A 87 4.17 17.56 9.31
N GLY A 88 4.10 17.50 7.99
CA GLY A 88 5.12 18.02 7.09
C GLY A 88 5.07 19.54 6.97
N PRO A 89 5.94 20.13 6.13
CA PRO A 89 5.87 21.54 5.82
C PRO A 89 4.48 21.93 5.31
N HIS A 90 4.12 23.19 5.46
CA HIS A 90 2.83 23.76 5.07
C HIS A 90 1.61 23.13 5.75
N GLY A 91 1.81 22.37 6.86
CA GLY A 91 0.74 21.77 7.64
C GLY A 91 0.04 20.58 6.95
N ILE A 92 0.75 19.88 6.07
CA ILE A 92 0.28 18.63 5.46
C ILE A 92 0.38 17.52 6.50
N ALA A 93 -0.72 16.80 6.73
CA ALA A 93 -0.68 15.60 7.54
C ALA A 93 0.02 14.48 6.76
N VAL A 94 0.93 13.77 7.42
CA VAL A 94 1.70 12.67 6.85
C VAL A 94 1.62 11.47 7.78
N LEU A 95 1.17 10.35 7.24
CA LEU A 95 1.11 9.07 7.92
C LEU A 95 2.06 8.10 7.23
N VAL A 96 2.93 7.45 8.01
CA VAL A 96 3.98 6.56 7.52
C VAL A 96 3.78 5.18 8.11
N GLU A 97 3.56 4.18 7.25
CA GLU A 97 3.56 2.78 7.64
C GLU A 97 4.94 2.19 7.44
N ALA A 98 5.45 1.49 8.44
CA ALA A 98 6.77 0.88 8.42
C ALA A 98 6.73 -0.57 8.91
N ALA A 99 7.62 -1.40 8.35
CA ALA A 99 7.92 -2.75 8.80
C ALA A 99 9.37 -2.82 9.25
N THR A 100 9.59 -2.88 10.56
CA THR A 100 10.94 -2.77 11.14
C THR A 100 11.24 -3.85 12.16
N ASP A 101 12.49 -4.26 12.22
CA ASP A 101 13.07 -5.10 13.26
C ASP A 101 13.65 -4.26 14.43
N ASN A 102 13.75 -2.93 14.24
CA ASN A 102 14.31 -2.01 15.23
C ASN A 102 13.55 -0.67 15.27
N ASN A 103 12.50 -0.62 16.10
CA ASN A 103 11.65 0.56 16.22
C ASN A 103 12.43 1.84 16.65
N ASN A 104 13.46 1.71 17.49
CA ASN A 104 14.23 2.88 17.94
C ASN A 104 15.03 3.52 16.78
N ARG A 105 15.60 2.69 15.91
CA ARG A 105 16.26 3.16 14.68
C ARG A 105 15.27 3.86 13.77
N THR A 106 14.15 3.22 13.47
CA THR A 106 13.17 3.74 12.50
C THR A 106 12.52 5.03 12.98
N VAL A 107 12.13 5.13 14.27
CA VAL A 107 11.56 6.38 14.80
C VAL A 107 12.57 7.53 14.77
N ALA A 108 13.86 7.25 15.01
CA ALA A 108 14.90 8.29 14.94
C ALA A 108 15.10 8.79 13.50
N ASN A 109 15.08 7.86 12.54
CA ASN A 109 15.19 8.20 11.11
C ASN A 109 14.00 9.05 10.67
N VAL A 110 12.77 8.57 10.87
CA VAL A 110 11.54 9.24 10.47
C VAL A 110 11.46 10.63 11.11
N ARG A 111 11.75 10.76 12.41
CA ARG A 111 11.82 12.06 13.08
C ARG A 111 12.82 13.01 12.43
N SER A 112 14.00 12.50 12.06
CA SER A 112 15.02 13.30 11.37
C SER A 112 14.53 13.80 10.01
N TYR A 113 13.78 12.99 9.24
CA TYR A 113 13.23 13.40 7.95
C TYR A 113 12.23 14.54 8.10
N PHE A 114 11.28 14.40 9.03
CA PHE A 114 10.33 15.48 9.33
C PHE A 114 11.03 16.75 9.74
N THR A 115 11.95 16.68 10.71
CA THR A 115 12.65 17.87 11.24
C THR A 115 13.47 18.58 10.18
N LYS A 116 14.20 17.83 9.34
CA LYS A 116 15.02 18.41 8.25
C LYS A 116 14.20 19.05 7.14
N SER A 117 12.95 18.71 7.04
CA SER A 117 12.01 19.26 6.05
C SER A 117 11.09 20.34 6.64
N GLY A 118 11.35 20.79 7.88
CA GLY A 118 10.55 21.83 8.53
C GLY A 118 9.22 21.35 9.10
N GLY A 119 9.04 20.02 9.19
CA GLY A 119 7.90 19.38 9.82
C GLY A 119 8.19 18.87 11.23
N SER A 120 7.25 18.12 11.79
CA SER A 120 7.37 17.52 13.11
C SER A 120 6.69 16.16 13.18
N LEU A 121 7.35 15.19 13.80
CA LEU A 121 6.74 13.91 14.14
C LEU A 121 5.84 14.11 15.38
N GLY A 122 4.59 13.69 15.26
CA GLY A 122 3.59 13.74 16.32
C GLY A 122 3.56 12.48 17.18
N THR A 123 2.51 12.36 17.97
CA THR A 123 2.18 11.17 18.74
C THR A 123 1.15 10.32 17.98
N SER A 124 0.99 9.07 18.39
CA SER A 124 -0.08 8.20 17.85
C SER A 124 -1.46 8.85 18.01
N GLY A 125 -2.27 8.80 16.94
CA GLY A 125 -3.59 9.43 16.87
C GLY A 125 -3.57 10.91 16.46
N SER A 126 -2.41 11.50 16.13
CA SER A 126 -2.33 12.92 15.74
C SER A 126 -2.88 13.20 14.34
N VAL A 127 -2.80 12.24 13.43
CA VAL A 127 -3.31 12.35 12.05
C VAL A 127 -4.04 11.11 11.54
N ASP A 128 -3.98 9.97 12.24
CA ASP A 128 -4.59 8.69 11.83
C ASP A 128 -6.08 8.84 11.51
N TYR A 129 -6.81 9.65 12.27
CA TYR A 129 -8.23 9.94 12.06
C TYR A 129 -8.56 10.63 10.72
N MET A 130 -7.56 11.16 10.03
CA MET A 130 -7.72 11.80 8.71
C MET A 130 -7.65 10.78 7.57
N PHE A 131 -7.43 9.50 7.87
CA PHE A 131 -7.22 8.45 6.88
C PHE A 131 -8.07 7.23 7.19
N ASP A 132 -8.91 6.82 6.26
CA ASP A 132 -9.63 5.57 6.34
C ASP A 132 -8.76 4.40 5.87
N ARG A 133 -8.73 3.33 6.66
CA ARG A 133 -8.08 2.08 6.24
C ARG A 133 -8.98 1.35 5.26
N LYS A 134 -8.43 1.03 4.10
CA LYS A 134 -9.11 0.33 3.02
C LYS A 134 -8.29 -0.87 2.56
N CYS A 135 -8.91 -1.74 1.79
CA CYS A 135 -8.19 -2.67 0.93
C CYS A 135 -8.36 -2.27 -0.53
N MET A 136 -7.34 -2.53 -1.31
CA MET A 136 -7.32 -2.26 -2.73
C MET A 136 -6.95 -3.53 -3.49
N PHE A 137 -7.68 -3.80 -4.57
CA PHE A 137 -7.43 -4.91 -5.47
C PHE A 137 -7.27 -4.40 -6.89
N ARG A 138 -6.38 -5.03 -7.63
CA ARG A 138 -6.31 -4.92 -9.10
C ARG A 138 -6.56 -6.29 -9.70
N MET A 139 -7.48 -6.37 -10.65
CA MET A 139 -7.83 -7.60 -11.30
C MET A 139 -8.03 -7.40 -12.80
N LYS A 140 -7.91 -8.49 -13.55
CA LYS A 140 -8.20 -8.56 -14.97
C LYS A 140 -9.35 -9.52 -15.22
N SER A 141 -10.18 -9.21 -16.24
CA SER A 141 -11.18 -10.11 -16.73
C SER A 141 -10.75 -10.69 -18.08
N ALA A 142 -10.90 -12.00 -18.25
CA ALA A 142 -10.74 -12.66 -19.54
C ALA A 142 -12.00 -12.55 -20.42
N ASN A 143 -13.12 -12.18 -19.82
CA ASN A 143 -14.44 -12.10 -20.47
C ASN A 143 -14.93 -10.64 -20.48
N PRO A 144 -15.81 -10.27 -21.44
CA PRO A 144 -16.50 -9.00 -21.34
C PRO A 144 -17.30 -8.88 -20.05
N TYR A 145 -17.31 -7.71 -19.43
CA TYR A 145 -18.04 -7.39 -18.22
C TYR A 145 -18.70 -6.01 -18.36
N ASP A 146 -19.73 -5.78 -17.56
CA ASP A 146 -20.34 -4.48 -17.37
C ASP A 146 -19.90 -3.94 -16.01
N LEU A 147 -19.28 -2.75 -16.01
CA LEU A 147 -18.69 -2.17 -14.80
C LEU A 147 -19.79 -1.77 -13.78
N GLU A 148 -20.95 -1.30 -14.27
CA GLU A 148 -22.05 -0.88 -13.40
C GLU A 148 -22.73 -2.12 -12.74
N GLU A 149 -22.89 -3.22 -13.49
CA GLU A 149 -23.41 -4.48 -12.93
C GLU A 149 -22.43 -5.05 -11.91
N LEU A 150 -21.12 -5.00 -12.20
CA LEU A 150 -20.07 -5.48 -11.32
C LEU A 150 -19.98 -4.65 -10.03
N GLU A 151 -20.16 -3.33 -10.12
CA GLU A 151 -20.21 -2.44 -8.95
C GLU A 151 -21.37 -2.81 -8.04
N LEU A 152 -22.57 -2.98 -8.62
CA LEU A 152 -23.78 -3.36 -7.86
C LEU A 152 -23.61 -4.70 -7.16
N GLU A 153 -23.01 -5.69 -7.81
CA GLU A 153 -22.76 -7.00 -7.21
C GLU A 153 -21.75 -6.91 -6.06
N LEU A 154 -20.67 -6.15 -6.24
CA LEU A 154 -19.58 -6.10 -5.30
C LEU A 154 -19.83 -5.24 -4.04
N ILE A 155 -20.85 -4.41 -4.04
CA ILE A 155 -21.28 -3.65 -2.85
C ILE A 155 -21.60 -4.61 -1.69
N ASP A 156 -22.27 -5.73 -1.96
CA ASP A 156 -22.63 -6.73 -0.94
C ASP A 156 -21.38 -7.44 -0.34
N TYR A 157 -20.24 -7.37 -1.01
CA TYR A 157 -18.97 -7.92 -0.57
C TYR A 157 -18.05 -6.88 0.11
N GLY A 158 -18.53 -5.63 0.26
CA GLY A 158 -17.82 -4.55 0.93
C GLY A 158 -16.91 -3.72 0.02
N VAL A 159 -17.14 -3.76 -1.30
CA VAL A 159 -16.51 -2.81 -2.25
C VAL A 159 -17.25 -1.48 -2.17
N GLU A 160 -16.50 -0.39 -2.15
CA GLU A 160 -17.03 0.98 -2.04
C GLU A 160 -16.77 1.80 -3.31
N GLU A 161 -15.72 1.48 -4.04
CA GLU A 161 -15.36 2.18 -5.29
C GLU A 161 -14.77 1.18 -6.28
N ILE A 162 -15.19 1.28 -7.54
CA ILE A 162 -14.69 0.49 -8.65
C ILE A 162 -14.44 1.39 -9.86
N PHE A 163 -13.35 1.17 -10.58
CA PHE A 163 -13.06 1.86 -11.83
C PHE A 163 -12.04 1.07 -12.66
N GLU A 164 -11.90 1.48 -13.91
CA GLU A 164 -10.89 0.95 -14.81
C GLU A 164 -9.67 1.85 -14.85
N GLU A 165 -8.49 1.24 -14.90
CA GLU A 165 -7.21 1.93 -15.02
C GLU A 165 -6.31 1.18 -16.01
N GLU A 166 -5.68 1.91 -16.93
CA GLU A 166 -4.68 1.35 -17.82
C GLU A 166 -3.35 1.15 -17.08
N ASN A 167 -2.79 -0.05 -17.16
CA ASN A 167 -1.48 -0.35 -16.59
C ASN A 167 -0.34 0.14 -17.50
N ASP A 168 0.91 -0.08 -17.07
CA ASP A 168 2.10 0.34 -17.81
C ASP A 168 2.31 -0.42 -19.13
N ASN A 169 1.59 -1.51 -19.35
CA ASN A 169 1.62 -2.32 -20.58
C ASN A 169 0.45 -1.98 -21.52
N GLU A 170 -0.28 -0.88 -21.28
CA GLU A 170 -1.47 -0.47 -22.04
C GLU A 170 -2.63 -1.49 -21.93
N GLU A 171 -2.68 -2.27 -20.84
CA GLU A 171 -3.77 -3.21 -20.57
C GLU A 171 -4.72 -2.62 -19.52
N MET A 172 -6.04 -2.75 -19.76
CA MET A 172 -7.04 -2.31 -18.80
C MET A 172 -7.11 -3.26 -17.60
N GLU A 173 -7.06 -2.69 -16.40
CA GLU A 173 -7.25 -3.37 -15.13
C GLU A 173 -8.45 -2.76 -14.40
N ILE A 174 -9.21 -3.62 -13.72
CA ILE A 174 -10.29 -3.21 -12.82
C ILE A 174 -9.67 -2.98 -11.44
N VAL A 175 -9.90 -1.81 -10.88
CA VAL A 175 -9.41 -1.42 -9.56
C VAL A 175 -10.58 -1.31 -8.61
N LEU A 176 -10.48 -2.00 -7.47
CA LEU A 176 -11.48 -2.00 -6.41
C LEU A 176 -10.89 -1.38 -5.15
N TYR A 177 -11.67 -0.55 -4.48
CA TYR A 177 -11.44 -0.16 -3.10
C TYR A 177 -12.59 -0.66 -2.25
N GLY A 178 -12.27 -1.27 -1.11
CA GLY A 178 -13.28 -1.81 -0.20
C GLY A 178 -12.93 -1.58 1.26
N GLU A 179 -13.84 -1.94 2.12
CA GLU A 179 -13.62 -1.91 3.56
C GLU A 179 -12.40 -2.76 3.94
N PHE A 180 -11.61 -2.27 4.88
CA PHE A 180 -10.41 -2.99 5.37
C PHE A 180 -10.73 -4.42 5.82
N THR A 181 -11.87 -4.62 6.47
CA THR A 181 -12.32 -5.91 6.99
C THR A 181 -12.83 -6.87 5.91
N ALA A 182 -13.18 -6.35 4.74
CA ALA A 182 -13.70 -7.12 3.60
C ALA A 182 -12.61 -7.78 2.73
N PHE A 183 -11.32 -7.58 3.05
CA PHE A 183 -10.20 -8.07 2.25
C PHE A 183 -10.36 -9.55 1.82
N ASN A 184 -10.62 -10.44 2.78
CA ASN A 184 -10.73 -11.87 2.50
C ASN A 184 -11.98 -12.20 1.67
N THR A 185 -13.07 -11.47 1.88
CA THR A 185 -14.35 -11.66 1.19
C THR A 185 -14.23 -11.25 -0.28
N ILE A 186 -13.64 -10.08 -0.53
CA ILE A 186 -13.41 -9.57 -1.89
C ILE A 186 -12.40 -10.47 -2.62
N GLN A 187 -11.28 -10.83 -1.99
CA GLN A 187 -10.29 -11.71 -2.62
C GLN A 187 -10.91 -13.05 -3.03
N LYS A 188 -11.69 -13.65 -2.14
CA LYS A 188 -12.38 -14.92 -2.42
C LYS A 188 -13.35 -14.79 -3.58
N TRP A 189 -14.12 -13.71 -3.63
CA TRP A 189 -15.05 -13.44 -4.73
C TRP A 189 -14.29 -13.34 -6.07
N ILE A 190 -13.19 -12.58 -6.13
CA ILE A 190 -12.34 -12.43 -7.33
C ILE A 190 -11.89 -13.82 -7.83
N GLU A 191 -11.36 -14.65 -6.90
CA GLU A 191 -10.82 -15.98 -7.22
C GLU A 191 -11.92 -16.95 -7.70
N GLU A 192 -13.15 -16.89 -7.13
CA GLU A 192 -14.27 -17.79 -7.45
C GLU A 192 -15.01 -17.38 -8.73
N ASN A 193 -14.97 -16.11 -9.14
CA ASN A 193 -15.68 -15.60 -10.30
C ASN A 193 -14.83 -15.50 -11.57
N GLY A 194 -13.62 -16.09 -11.57
CA GLY A 194 -12.79 -16.24 -12.75
C GLY A 194 -12.04 -14.97 -13.17
N TYR A 195 -11.91 -14.00 -12.27
CA TYR A 195 -11.04 -12.86 -12.45
C TYR A 195 -9.61 -13.22 -12.06
N GLU A 196 -8.64 -12.68 -12.80
CA GLU A 196 -7.23 -12.82 -12.46
C GLU A 196 -6.84 -11.73 -11.46
N LEU A 197 -6.47 -12.12 -10.25
CA LEU A 197 -5.93 -11.20 -9.25
C LEU A 197 -4.51 -10.78 -9.66
N VAL A 198 -4.34 -9.50 -9.97
CA VAL A 198 -3.03 -8.90 -10.32
C VAL A 198 -2.30 -8.46 -9.07
N ALA A 199 -2.97 -7.71 -8.21
CA ALA A 199 -2.40 -7.22 -6.94
C ALA A 199 -3.50 -7.00 -5.91
N ALA A 200 -3.13 -7.14 -4.63
CA ALA A 200 -3.97 -6.73 -3.52
C ALA A 200 -3.10 -6.18 -2.39
N GLU A 201 -3.55 -5.09 -1.79
CA GLU A 201 -2.84 -4.43 -0.69
C GLU A 201 -3.80 -3.76 0.27
N PHE A 202 -3.34 -3.56 1.50
CA PHE A 202 -3.98 -2.62 2.40
C PHE A 202 -3.49 -1.21 2.09
N THR A 203 -4.39 -0.25 2.17
CA THR A 203 -4.09 1.15 1.86
C THR A 203 -4.82 2.09 2.81
N ARG A 204 -4.51 3.37 2.70
CA ARG A 204 -5.23 4.42 3.43
C ARG A 204 -5.64 5.52 2.47
N LEU A 205 -6.87 5.95 2.59
CA LEU A 205 -7.42 7.05 1.80
C LEU A 205 -7.73 8.22 2.71
N PRO A 206 -7.33 9.45 2.37
CA PRO A 206 -7.73 10.63 3.11
C PRO A 206 -9.25 10.77 3.14
N ASN A 207 -9.83 10.97 4.33
CA ASN A 207 -11.25 11.23 4.55
C ASN A 207 -11.55 12.72 4.81
N VAL A 208 -10.54 13.56 4.65
CA VAL A 208 -10.60 15.03 4.76
C VAL A 208 -10.36 15.68 3.40
N ASP A 209 -10.66 16.97 3.30
CA ASP A 209 -10.36 17.74 2.10
C ASP A 209 -8.85 17.82 1.88
N LEU A 210 -8.43 17.48 0.65
CA LEU A 210 -7.03 17.52 0.28
C LEU A 210 -6.56 18.97 0.11
N LYS A 211 -5.37 19.26 0.62
CA LYS A 211 -4.75 20.55 0.50
C LYS A 211 -4.02 20.69 -0.84
N VAL A 212 -4.44 21.63 -1.64
CA VAL A 212 -3.75 22.00 -2.88
C VAL A 212 -2.52 22.84 -2.54
N LEU A 213 -1.37 22.40 -3.00
CA LEU A 213 -0.10 23.14 -2.94
C LEU A 213 0.49 23.27 -4.33
N GLU A 214 1.15 24.39 -4.60
CA GLU A 214 1.79 24.67 -5.88
C GLU A 214 3.23 25.16 -5.68
N GLY A 215 4.04 25.06 -6.74
CA GLY A 215 5.40 25.59 -6.77
C GLY A 215 6.29 25.05 -5.65
N ASP A 216 7.01 25.93 -4.98
CA ASP A 216 7.98 25.57 -3.93
C ASP A 216 7.32 24.86 -2.75
N ALA A 217 6.06 25.21 -2.41
CA ALA A 217 5.36 24.58 -1.30
C ALA A 217 5.04 23.10 -1.59
N LYS A 218 4.64 22.75 -2.83
CA LYS A 218 4.47 21.36 -3.26
C LYS A 218 5.81 20.63 -3.24
N ALA A 219 6.85 21.23 -3.79
CA ALA A 219 8.19 20.65 -3.84
C ALA A 219 8.79 20.35 -2.44
N ASP A 220 8.53 21.20 -1.44
CA ASP A 220 8.97 20.95 -0.06
C ASP A 220 8.34 19.68 0.53
N VAL A 221 7.05 19.48 0.31
CA VAL A 221 6.33 18.28 0.80
C VAL A 221 6.78 17.04 0.04
N GLU A 222 6.89 17.11 -1.29
CA GLU A 222 7.37 16.01 -2.12
C GLU A 222 8.77 15.54 -1.71
N LYS A 223 9.67 16.49 -1.40
CA LYS A 223 11.01 16.17 -0.92
C LYS A 223 11.01 15.46 0.45
N LEU A 224 10.06 15.78 1.32
CA LEU A 224 9.87 15.05 2.57
C LEU A 224 9.40 13.62 2.28
N ILE A 225 8.37 13.46 1.44
CA ILE A 225 7.81 12.16 1.07
C ILE A 225 8.90 11.27 0.47
N GLU A 226 9.66 11.78 -0.50
CA GLU A 226 10.74 11.06 -1.16
C GLU A 226 11.80 10.56 -0.17
N ARG A 227 12.22 11.41 0.77
CA ARG A 227 13.17 11.01 1.83
C ARG A 227 12.63 9.93 2.76
N ILE A 228 11.35 9.98 3.08
CA ILE A 228 10.71 8.97 3.92
C ILE A 228 10.60 7.64 3.14
N GLU A 229 10.18 7.70 1.87
CA GLU A 229 10.04 6.52 1.01
C GLU A 229 11.38 5.83 0.70
N GLU A 230 12.49 6.57 0.82
CA GLU A 230 13.85 6.04 0.67
C GLU A 230 14.32 5.18 1.84
N ASP A 231 13.68 5.24 3.01
CA ASP A 231 14.01 4.38 4.15
C ASP A 231 13.53 2.95 3.91
N ASP A 232 14.43 1.98 4.05
CA ASP A 232 14.14 0.56 3.83
C ASP A 232 13.09 -0.01 4.79
N ASP A 233 12.86 0.63 5.94
CA ASP A 233 11.84 0.21 6.89
C ASP A 233 10.44 0.75 6.54
N VAL A 234 10.35 1.80 5.73
CA VAL A 234 9.08 2.40 5.33
C VAL A 234 8.40 1.59 4.22
N GLN A 235 7.14 1.24 4.44
CA GLN A 235 6.30 0.53 3.47
C GLN A 235 5.51 1.53 2.63
N ASN A 236 4.70 2.36 3.28
CA ASN A 236 3.80 3.32 2.63
C ASN A 236 3.88 4.69 3.29
N VAL A 237 3.64 5.73 2.50
CA VAL A 237 3.49 7.12 2.97
C VAL A 237 2.18 7.67 2.42
N TYR A 238 1.34 8.20 3.30
CA TYR A 238 0.05 8.80 2.96
C TYR A 238 0.03 10.25 3.40
N THR A 239 -0.59 11.11 2.63
CA THR A 239 -0.64 12.55 2.90
C THR A 239 -1.99 13.14 2.59
N THR A 240 -2.29 14.28 3.21
CA THR A 240 -3.45 15.12 2.88
C THR A 240 -3.15 16.16 1.80
N MET A 241 -2.00 16.08 1.13
CA MET A 241 -1.70 16.89 -0.04
C MET A 241 -2.41 16.33 -1.27
N GLN A 242 -3.02 17.19 -2.05
CA GLN A 242 -3.54 16.79 -3.36
C GLN A 242 -2.37 16.42 -4.28
N PRO A 243 -2.42 15.28 -4.99
CA PRO A 243 -1.39 14.86 -5.93
C PRO A 243 -1.04 15.87 -7.01
#